data_7ce82c26cc2f89b88e15bfb1903eb922
#
_entry.id   7ce82c26cc2f89b88e15bfb1903eb922
#
_cell.length_a   1.000
_cell.length_b   1.000
_cell.length_c   1.000
_cell.angle_alpha   90.00
_cell.angle_beta   90.00
_cell.angle_gamma   90.00
#
_symmetry.space_group_name_H-M   'P 1'
#
loop_
_entity.id
_entity.type
_entity.pdbx_description
1 polymer ?
#
loop_
_entity_poly.entity_id
_entity_poly.type
_entity_poly.pdbx_seq_one_letter_code
_entity_poly.pdbx_strand_id
1 'polypeptide(L)'
;MSEVKNGTHVREVTDETFGTEVEAHRGAAIVDLWAEWCGPCRALGPIVDDLAREFEGRVKVAKLDIDNNPVTTARYNVRSIPTLLFFRDGQLVESVVGLRSRNELAARIAKLAA
;
A
#
# COMPACT_ATOMS: atom_id res chain seq x y z
N MET A 1 15.61 -8.63 -12.42
CA MET A 1 15.24 -8.60 -11.89
C MET A 1 14.72 -8.71 -11.04
N SER A 2 14.70 -8.73 -10.88
CA SER A 2 14.20 -8.87 -10.16
C SER A 2 13.52 -8.99 -9.47
N GLU A 3 13.37 -8.86 -9.41
CA GLU A 3 12.74 -9.11 -8.84
C GLU A 3 11.76 -9.38 -8.03
N VAL A 4 11.16 -9.52 -8.74
CA VAL A 4 10.12 -9.99 -7.82
C VAL A 4 10.63 -11.16 -7.03
N LYS A 5 11.23 -10.87 -5.95
CA LYS A 5 11.72 -11.88 -5.07
C LYS A 5 10.59 -12.44 -4.26
N ASN A 6 10.62 -13.73 -3.99
CA ASN A 6 9.65 -14.42 -3.15
C ASN A 6 8.24 -14.37 -3.70
N GLY A 7 8.12 -14.10 -4.98
CA GLY A 7 6.83 -14.08 -5.63
C GLY A 7 5.93 -12.94 -5.21
N THR A 8 6.46 -11.98 -4.48
CA THR A 8 5.65 -10.86 -4.06
C THR A 8 5.51 -9.83 -5.17
N HIS A 9 4.34 -9.23 -5.26
CA HIS A 9 4.04 -8.16 -6.20
C HIS A 9 3.92 -6.83 -5.48
N VAL A 10 4.27 -6.79 -4.20
CA VAL A 10 4.22 -5.59 -3.37
C VAL A 10 5.61 -4.98 -3.33
N ARG A 11 5.72 -3.71 -3.74
CA ARG A 11 6.98 -3.00 -3.70
C ARG A 11 7.19 -2.37 -2.35
N GLU A 12 8.43 -2.41 -1.86
CA GLU A 12 8.75 -1.70 -0.64
C GLU A 12 9.15 -0.28 -1.01
N VAL A 13 8.53 0.72 -0.36
CA VAL A 13 8.87 2.12 -0.57
C VAL A 13 9.34 2.73 0.74
N THR A 14 10.12 3.81 0.62
CA THR A 14 10.73 4.48 1.75
C THR A 14 10.46 5.97 1.63
N ASP A 15 10.86 6.72 2.67
CA ASP A 15 10.79 8.18 2.62
C ASP A 15 11.50 8.73 1.39
N GLU A 16 12.63 8.11 1.01
CA GLU A 16 13.40 8.56 -0.14
C GLU A 16 12.75 8.23 -1.48
N THR A 17 12.01 7.14 -1.56
CA THR A 17 11.46 6.67 -2.84
C THR A 17 9.99 6.98 -3.02
N PHE A 18 9.32 7.43 -1.98
CA PHE A 18 7.87 7.64 -2.03
C PHE A 18 7.48 8.62 -3.15
N GLY A 19 8.25 9.68 -3.33
CA GLY A 19 7.96 10.66 -4.36
C GLY A 19 7.94 10.06 -5.75
N THR A 20 8.98 9.29 -6.09
CA THR A 20 9.08 8.71 -7.43
C THR A 20 8.18 7.51 -7.61
N GLU A 21 8.02 6.69 -6.56
CA GLU A 21 7.29 5.43 -6.69
C GLU A 21 5.77 5.61 -6.59
N VAL A 22 5.32 6.56 -5.79
CA VAL A 22 3.89 6.72 -5.52
C VAL A 22 3.37 8.05 -6.04
N GLU A 23 4.01 9.15 -5.66
CA GLU A 23 3.48 10.48 -5.99
C GLU A 23 3.64 10.82 -7.46
N ALA A 24 4.65 10.29 -8.12
CA ALA A 24 4.84 10.48 -9.56
C ALA A 24 4.18 9.39 -10.40
N HIS A 25 3.59 8.39 -9.76
CA HIS A 25 2.97 7.27 -10.47
C HIS A 25 1.65 7.71 -11.08
N ARG A 26 1.48 7.41 -12.37
CA ARG A 26 0.21 7.66 -13.07
C ARG A 26 -0.69 6.45 -12.90
N GLY A 27 -1.95 6.70 -12.62
CA GLY A 27 -2.93 5.65 -12.40
C GLY A 27 -3.10 5.34 -10.92
N ALA A 28 -3.63 4.18 -10.63
CA ALA A 28 -3.98 3.78 -9.27
C ALA A 28 -2.80 3.17 -8.54
N ALA A 29 -2.66 3.52 -7.26
CA ALA A 29 -1.66 2.92 -6.39
C ALA A 29 -2.23 2.82 -4.98
N ILE A 30 -1.83 1.79 -4.25
CA ILE A 30 -2.15 1.68 -2.84
C ILE A 30 -0.86 1.44 -2.06
N VAL A 31 -0.82 1.96 -0.84
CA VAL A 31 0.34 1.81 0.04
C VAL A 31 -0.13 1.31 1.38
N ASP A 32 0.45 0.20 1.82
CA ASP A 32 0.18 -0.42 3.12
C ASP A 32 1.21 0.11 4.12
N LEU A 33 0.76 0.93 5.07
CA LEU A 33 1.63 1.40 6.14
C LEU A 33 1.52 0.42 7.31
N TRP A 34 2.66 -0.13 7.69
CA TRP A 34 2.70 -1.26 8.62
C TRP A 34 3.92 -1.18 9.51
N ALA A 35 3.97 -2.05 10.51
CA ALA A 35 5.16 -2.23 11.34
C ALA A 35 5.26 -3.70 11.72
N GLU A 36 6.50 -4.13 11.98
CA GLU A 36 6.77 -5.53 12.26
C GLU A 36 6.08 -6.00 13.55
N TRP A 37 5.99 -5.12 14.55
CA TRP A 37 5.39 -5.43 15.84
C TRP A 37 3.87 -5.43 15.82
N CYS A 38 3.27 -5.07 14.72
CA CYS A 38 1.81 -4.89 14.63
C CYS A 38 1.14 -6.18 14.18
N GLY A 39 0.39 -6.81 15.09
CA GLY A 39 -0.31 -8.06 14.80
C GLY A 39 -1.30 -7.96 13.64
N PRO A 40 -2.23 -6.97 13.67
CA PRO A 40 -3.17 -6.81 12.55
C PRO A 40 -2.49 -6.52 11.23
N CYS A 41 -1.34 -5.85 11.25
CA CYS A 41 -0.58 -5.62 10.02
C CYS A 41 -0.11 -6.94 9.42
N ARG A 42 0.32 -7.87 10.28
CA ARG A 42 0.78 -9.17 9.80
C ARG A 42 -0.37 -10.01 9.26
N ALA A 43 -1.56 -9.83 9.81
CA ALA A 43 -2.75 -10.51 9.29
C ALA A 43 -3.15 -9.93 7.94
N LEU A 44 -2.95 -8.63 7.74
CA LEU A 44 -3.30 -7.97 6.48
C LEU A 44 -2.30 -8.28 5.36
N GLY A 45 -1.04 -8.51 5.70
CA GLY A 45 0.02 -8.71 4.72
C GLY A 45 -0.31 -9.70 3.62
N PRO A 46 -0.69 -10.94 3.96
CA PRO A 46 -1.04 -11.93 2.93
C PRO A 46 -2.22 -11.50 2.06
N ILE A 47 -3.17 -10.76 2.64
CA ILE A 47 -4.31 -10.25 1.88
C ILE A 47 -3.84 -9.21 0.85
N VAL A 48 -2.95 -8.32 1.28
CA VAL A 48 -2.39 -7.30 0.38
C VAL A 48 -1.56 -7.97 -0.72
N ASP A 49 -0.76 -8.98 -0.37
CA ASP A 49 0.02 -9.71 -1.37
C ASP A 49 -0.89 -10.34 -2.42
N ASP A 50 -1.98 -10.93 -1.98
CA ASP A 50 -2.93 -11.59 -2.88
C ASP A 50 -3.62 -10.58 -3.80
N LEU A 51 -4.01 -9.44 -3.23
CA LEU A 51 -4.63 -8.38 -4.01
C LEU A 51 -3.65 -7.77 -5.00
N ALA A 52 -2.38 -7.63 -4.61
CA ALA A 52 -1.35 -7.12 -5.52
C ALA A 52 -1.22 -8.03 -6.73
N ARG A 53 -1.31 -9.34 -6.52
CA ARG A 53 -1.24 -10.30 -7.62
C ARG A 53 -2.47 -10.21 -8.51
N GLU A 54 -3.65 -10.11 -7.89
CA GLU A 54 -4.88 -10.04 -8.65
C GLU A 54 -4.96 -8.80 -9.55
N PHE A 55 -4.49 -7.67 -9.04
CA PHE A 55 -4.59 -6.39 -9.74
C PHE A 55 -3.31 -5.98 -10.44
N GLU A 56 -2.38 -6.91 -10.60
CA GLU A 56 -1.11 -6.61 -11.25
C GLU A 56 -1.35 -6.03 -12.66
N GLY A 57 -0.61 -4.96 -12.98
CA GLY A 57 -0.79 -4.26 -14.25
C GLY A 57 -1.87 -3.21 -14.24
N ARG A 58 -2.74 -3.21 -13.21
CA ARG A 58 -3.84 -2.26 -13.09
C ARG A 58 -3.67 -1.33 -11.90
N VAL A 59 -3.07 -1.82 -10.83
CA VAL A 59 -2.85 -1.05 -9.61
C VAL A 59 -1.45 -1.35 -9.10
N LYS A 60 -0.72 -0.31 -8.79
CA LYS A 60 0.59 -0.47 -8.15
C LYS A 60 0.37 -0.65 -6.67
N VAL A 61 0.96 -1.68 -6.08
CA VAL A 61 0.80 -1.96 -4.67
C VAL A 61 2.15 -1.85 -3.99
N ALA A 62 2.21 -1.09 -2.91
CA ALA A 62 3.44 -0.85 -2.18
C ALA A 62 3.20 -0.98 -0.68
N LYS A 63 4.28 -1.10 0.07
CA LYS A 63 4.22 -1.09 1.53
C LYS A 63 5.31 -0.21 2.07
N LEU A 64 5.05 0.39 3.24
CA LEU A 64 5.98 1.30 3.88
C LEU A 64 6.03 0.99 5.37
N ASP A 65 7.24 0.70 5.86
CA ASP A 65 7.49 0.42 7.28
C ASP A 65 7.56 1.74 8.03
N ILE A 66 6.59 2.00 8.91
CA ILE A 66 6.50 3.30 9.58
C ILE A 66 7.65 3.54 10.56
N ASP A 67 8.26 2.48 11.10
CA ASP A 67 9.34 2.65 12.06
C ASP A 67 10.58 3.25 11.41
N ASN A 68 10.80 2.92 10.14
CA ASN A 68 11.97 3.38 9.41
C ASN A 68 11.67 4.55 8.49
N ASN A 69 10.42 4.97 8.39
CA ASN A 69 10.00 5.99 7.44
C ASN A 69 9.02 6.98 8.06
N PRO A 70 9.48 7.72 9.08
CA PRO A 70 8.59 8.62 9.82
C PRO A 70 8.12 9.84 9.03
N VAL A 71 8.86 10.25 8.02
CA VAL A 71 8.53 11.48 7.29
C VAL A 71 7.23 11.31 6.51
N THR A 72 7.14 10.25 5.72
CA THR A 72 5.94 9.97 4.93
C THR A 72 4.75 9.69 5.85
N THR A 73 5.00 8.92 6.90
CA THR A 73 3.96 8.58 7.89
C THR A 73 3.33 9.85 8.46
N ALA A 74 4.15 10.82 8.84
CA ALA A 74 3.66 12.08 9.40
C ALA A 74 2.98 12.93 8.33
N ARG A 75 3.54 12.95 7.11
CA ARG A 75 3.02 13.77 6.03
C ARG A 75 1.58 13.41 5.68
N TYR A 76 1.26 12.12 5.70
CA TYR A 76 -0.08 11.67 5.39
C TYR A 76 -0.93 11.47 6.64
N ASN A 77 -0.44 11.96 7.77
CA ASN A 77 -1.20 12.00 9.03
C ASN A 77 -1.68 10.61 9.46
N VAL A 78 -0.83 9.61 9.27
CA VAL A 78 -1.17 8.24 9.66
C VAL A 78 -0.90 8.08 11.15
N ARG A 79 -1.93 7.73 11.91
CA ARG A 79 -1.84 7.63 13.36
C ARG A 79 -2.09 6.23 13.89
N SER A 80 -2.63 5.36 13.05
CA SER A 80 -2.92 3.97 13.41
C SER A 80 -2.49 3.08 12.27
N ILE A 81 -2.11 1.86 12.59
CA ILE A 81 -1.75 0.88 11.57
C ILE A 81 -2.48 -0.43 11.84
N PRO A 82 -2.78 -1.19 10.78
CA PRO A 82 -2.44 -0.88 9.40
C PRO A 82 -3.32 0.24 8.85
N THR A 83 -2.77 0.99 7.91
CA THR A 83 -3.53 1.97 7.14
C THR A 83 -3.18 1.76 5.68
N LEU A 84 -4.18 1.66 4.84
CA LEU A 84 -4.00 1.61 3.39
C LEU A 84 -4.33 2.98 2.82
N LEU A 85 -3.36 3.56 2.12
CA LEU A 85 -3.55 4.83 1.43
C LEU A 85 -3.81 4.54 -0.04
N PHE A 86 -4.88 5.09 -0.57
CA PHE A 86 -5.28 4.89 -1.97
C PHE A 86 -4.99 6.15 -2.75
N PHE A 87 -4.19 6.01 -3.81
CA PHE A 87 -3.75 7.14 -4.64
C PHE A 87 -4.24 6.98 -6.06
N ARG A 88 -4.55 8.11 -6.70
CA ARG A 88 -4.83 8.16 -8.13
C ARG A 88 -4.02 9.31 -8.72
N ASP A 89 -3.16 9.01 -9.67
CA ASP A 89 -2.27 9.99 -10.32
C ASP A 89 -1.50 10.80 -9.28
N GLY A 90 -1.02 10.12 -8.24
CA GLY A 90 -0.22 10.76 -7.20
C GLY A 90 -0.99 11.49 -6.12
N GLN A 91 -2.32 11.54 -6.22
CA GLN A 91 -3.15 12.24 -5.24
C GLN A 91 -3.83 11.26 -4.32
N LEU A 92 -3.81 11.53 -3.02
CA LEU A 92 -4.49 10.70 -2.04
C LEU A 92 -5.99 10.82 -2.23
N VAL A 93 -6.65 9.68 -2.43
CA VAL A 93 -8.09 9.62 -2.66
C VAL A 93 -8.83 9.14 -1.42
N GLU A 94 -8.22 8.17 -0.72
CA GLU A 94 -8.92 7.53 0.40
C GLU A 94 -7.89 6.93 1.35
N SER A 95 -8.22 6.93 2.64
CA SER A 95 -7.45 6.23 3.68
C SER A 95 -8.36 5.21 4.32
N VAL A 96 -7.89 3.98 4.43
CA VAL A 96 -8.65 2.90 5.06
C VAL A 96 -7.84 2.41 6.25
N VAL A 97 -8.37 2.61 7.46
CA VAL A 97 -7.68 2.29 8.70
C VAL A 97 -8.17 0.96 9.24
N GLY A 98 -7.22 0.10 9.62
CA GLY A 98 -7.52 -1.15 10.28
C GLY A 98 -7.61 -2.33 9.35
N LEU A 99 -7.72 -3.51 9.95
CA LEU A 99 -7.82 -4.76 9.21
C LEU A 99 -9.19 -4.85 8.55
N ARG A 100 -9.21 -5.15 7.26
CA ARG A 100 -10.43 -5.29 6.49
C ARG A 100 -10.41 -6.61 5.73
N SER A 101 -11.59 -7.07 5.36
CA SER A 101 -11.68 -8.31 4.60
C SER A 101 -11.13 -8.14 3.19
N ARG A 102 -10.66 -9.25 2.62
CA ARG A 102 -10.18 -9.25 1.24
C ARG A 102 -11.24 -8.75 0.27
N ASN A 103 -12.49 -9.19 0.47
CA ASN A 103 -13.57 -8.81 -0.45
C ASN A 103 -13.86 -7.32 -0.40
N GLU A 104 -13.85 -6.74 0.79
CA GLU A 104 -14.05 -5.29 0.91
C GLU A 104 -12.94 -4.53 0.20
N LEU A 105 -11.70 -4.94 0.43
CA LEU A 105 -10.55 -4.27 -0.17
C LEU A 105 -10.53 -4.46 -1.69
N ALA A 106 -10.87 -5.66 -2.18
CA ALA A 106 -10.91 -5.90 -3.62
C ALA A 106 -11.91 -4.97 -4.29
N ALA A 107 -13.08 -4.76 -3.67
CA ALA A 107 -14.09 -3.87 -4.23
C ALA A 107 -13.59 -2.42 -4.27
N ARG A 108 -12.92 -1.97 -3.22
CA ARG A 108 -12.38 -0.61 -3.17
C ARG A 108 -11.28 -0.42 -4.21
N ILE A 109 -10.42 -1.42 -4.38
CA ILE A 109 -9.33 -1.35 -5.35
C ILE A 109 -9.88 -1.35 -6.77
N ALA A 110 -10.88 -2.18 -7.04
CA ALA A 110 -11.49 -2.22 -8.37
C ALA A 110 -12.10 -0.87 -8.72
N LYS A 111 -12.74 -0.22 -7.76
CA LYS A 111 -13.31 1.11 -7.96
C LYS A 111 -12.22 2.13 -8.23
N LEU A 112 -11.11 2.06 -7.50
CA LEU A 112 -9.98 2.96 -7.69
C LEU A 112 -9.39 2.79 -9.09
N ALA A 113 -9.30 1.57 -9.57
CA ALA A 113 -8.68 1.24 -10.86
C ALA A 113 -9.56 1.56 -12.05
N ALA A 114 -10.84 1.77 -11.83
CA ALA A 114 -11.80 1.99 -12.93
C ALA A 114 -11.56 3.31 -13.67
#